data_baa2cd88552d4ebf69440db865da4d20
#
_entry.id   baa2cd88552d4ebf69440db865da4d20
#
_cell.length_a   1.000
_cell.length_b   1.000
_cell.length_c   1.000
_cell.angle_alpha   90.00
_cell.angle_beta   90.00
_cell.angle_gamma   90.00
#
_symmetry.space_group_name_H-M   'P 1'
#
loop_
_entity.id
_entity.type
_entity.pdbx_description
1 polymer ?
#
loop_
_entity_poly.entity_id
_entity_poly.type
_entity_poly.pdbx_seq_one_letter_code
_entity_poly.pdbx_strand_id
1 'polypeptide(L)'
;WNEKKKVVGVDNFSQFGGPRDYAMNIFEKFKGDNHYFYDLDYGEYFSNVHEGKIGFYFYDGDHSYENQIEGLRVAEKFFAQDAIIMVDDTNWEDARRATLDFISESSNDYKIILDCGTAWNGHPTFWNGIILFKRVA
;
A
#
# COMPACT_ATOMS: atom_id res chain seq x y z
N TRP A 1 -4.92 15.33 -11.03
CA TRP A 1 -5.60 14.82 -9.84
C TRP A 1 -7.09 15.14 -9.92
N ASN A 2 -7.92 14.16 -9.60
CA ASN A 2 -9.34 14.42 -9.45
C ASN A 2 -9.58 14.87 -7.99
N GLU A 3 -9.70 16.16 -7.76
CA GLU A 3 -9.90 16.76 -6.44
C GLU A 3 -11.13 16.21 -5.67
N LYS A 4 -11.98 15.46 -6.37
CA LYS A 4 -13.18 14.84 -5.78
C LYS A 4 -12.92 13.45 -5.18
N LYS A 5 -11.74 12.87 -5.36
CA LYS A 5 -11.41 11.54 -4.82
C LYS A 5 -10.82 11.67 -3.42
N LYS A 6 -11.33 10.86 -2.50
CA LYS A 6 -10.75 10.73 -1.16
C LYS A 6 -9.37 10.05 -1.27
N VAL A 7 -8.38 10.64 -0.64
CA VAL A 7 -7.02 10.10 -0.50
C VAL A 7 -6.74 9.93 0.99
N VAL A 8 -6.24 8.77 1.35
CA VAL A 8 -5.96 8.44 2.76
C VAL A 8 -4.54 7.93 2.89
N GLY A 9 -3.78 8.50 3.81
CA GLY A 9 -2.53 7.97 4.34
C GLY A 9 -2.78 7.35 5.71
N VAL A 10 -2.11 6.24 5.98
CA VAL A 10 -2.15 5.55 7.28
C VAL A 10 -0.73 5.12 7.63
N ASP A 11 -0.23 5.56 8.78
CA ASP A 11 1.06 5.15 9.32
C ASP A 11 1.07 5.43 10.82
N ASN A 12 1.60 4.53 11.63
CA ASN A 12 1.78 4.73 13.06
C ASN A 12 3.20 5.17 13.43
N PHE A 13 4.08 5.32 12.43
CA PHE A 13 5.48 5.75 12.58
C PHE A 13 6.29 4.91 13.57
N SER A 14 5.92 3.64 13.75
CA SER A 14 6.53 2.77 14.76
C SER A 14 7.89 2.23 14.34
N GLN A 15 8.24 2.36 13.06
CA GLN A 15 9.48 1.81 12.51
C GLN A 15 10.46 2.90 12.10
N PHE A 16 11.75 2.53 12.02
CA PHE A 16 12.85 3.37 11.51
C PHE A 16 13.01 4.73 12.19
N GLY A 17 12.55 4.87 13.46
CA GLY A 17 12.59 6.15 14.17
C GLY A 17 11.75 7.23 13.48
N GLY A 18 10.64 6.84 12.91
CA GLY A 18 9.81 7.55 11.95
C GLY A 18 9.69 9.06 12.20
N PRO A 19 9.86 9.88 11.17
CA PRO A 19 9.82 11.34 11.28
C PRO A 19 8.37 11.86 11.34
N ARG A 20 7.61 11.37 12.33
CA ARG A 20 6.17 11.66 12.49
C ARG A 20 5.86 13.15 12.39
N ASP A 21 6.53 13.97 13.20
CA ASP A 21 6.24 15.41 13.23
C ASP A 21 6.58 16.08 11.90
N TYR A 22 7.66 15.64 11.25
CA TYR A 22 8.02 16.15 9.94
C TYR A 22 6.98 15.74 8.89
N ALA A 23 6.59 14.48 8.84
CA ALA A 23 5.59 13.96 7.91
C ALA A 23 4.23 14.66 8.08
N MET A 24 3.78 14.82 9.33
CA MET A 24 2.53 15.53 9.64
C MET A 24 2.59 17.02 9.25
N ASN A 25 3.71 17.69 9.47
CA ASN A 25 3.88 19.09 9.04
C ASN A 25 3.82 19.23 7.51
N ILE A 26 4.43 18.30 6.77
CA ILE A 26 4.36 18.28 5.30
C ILE A 26 2.93 17.98 4.83
N PHE A 27 2.28 17.00 5.44
CA PHE A 27 0.89 16.67 5.12
C PHE A 27 -0.02 17.88 5.32
N GLU A 28 0.00 18.51 6.50
CA GLU A 28 -0.82 19.68 6.82
C GLU A 28 -0.58 20.86 5.85
N LYS A 29 0.66 21.04 5.40
CA LYS A 29 1.03 22.10 4.46
C LYS A 29 0.47 21.90 3.05
N PHE A 30 0.35 20.65 2.59
CA PHE A 30 0.03 20.32 1.20
C PHE A 30 -1.29 19.58 1.00
N LYS A 31 -2.00 19.19 2.07
CA LYS A 31 -3.28 18.49 1.96
C LYS A 31 -4.34 19.36 1.28
N GLY A 32 -5.19 18.73 0.50
CA GLY A 32 -6.45 19.30 0.01
C GLY A 32 -7.64 18.83 0.84
N ASP A 33 -8.84 19.31 0.51
CA ASP A 33 -10.07 19.06 1.28
C ASP A 33 -10.45 17.57 1.39
N ASN A 34 -10.02 16.74 0.45
CA ASN A 34 -10.31 15.30 0.42
C ASN A 34 -9.11 14.42 0.80
N HIS A 35 -8.09 15.00 1.42
CA HIS A 35 -6.91 14.29 1.89
C HIS A 35 -6.97 14.11 3.40
N TYR A 36 -6.79 12.88 3.86
CA TYR A 36 -6.86 12.48 5.25
C TYR A 36 -5.60 11.71 5.63
N PHE A 37 -5.14 11.86 6.84
CA PHE A 37 -4.06 11.06 7.40
C PHE A 37 -4.49 10.52 8.77
N TYR A 38 -4.25 9.24 9.00
CA TYR A 38 -4.53 8.56 10.26
C TYR A 38 -3.23 8.02 10.85
N ASP A 39 -2.90 8.51 12.04
CA ASP A 39 -1.79 8.02 12.86
C ASP A 39 -2.25 6.77 13.61
N LEU A 40 -2.32 5.66 12.88
CA LEU A 40 -2.83 4.38 13.31
C LEU A 40 -2.04 3.23 12.66
N ASP A 41 -2.06 2.08 13.30
CA ASP A 41 -1.72 0.83 12.64
C ASP A 41 -2.73 0.52 11.52
N TYR A 42 -2.26 -0.05 10.41
CA TYR A 42 -3.11 -0.36 9.26
C TYR A 42 -4.24 -1.36 9.61
N GLY A 43 -3.95 -2.34 10.48
CA GLY A 43 -4.96 -3.30 10.93
C GLY A 43 -6.06 -2.63 11.75
N GLU A 44 -5.69 -1.71 12.64
CA GLU A 44 -6.64 -0.89 13.39
C GLU A 44 -7.47 0.00 12.46
N TYR A 45 -6.82 0.66 11.49
CA TYR A 45 -7.51 1.50 10.51
C TYR A 45 -8.55 0.72 9.71
N PHE A 46 -8.19 -0.43 9.15
CA PHE A 46 -9.11 -1.24 8.34
C PHE A 46 -10.21 -1.92 9.17
N SER A 47 -9.98 -2.15 10.45
CA SER A 47 -10.96 -2.77 11.34
C SER A 47 -12.01 -1.78 11.84
N ASN A 48 -11.61 -0.53 12.10
CA ASN A 48 -12.42 0.40 12.87
C ASN A 48 -12.77 1.71 12.16
N VAL A 49 -12.02 2.09 11.12
CA VAL A 49 -12.10 3.44 10.55
C VAL A 49 -12.45 3.45 9.07
N HIS A 50 -11.92 2.50 8.31
CA HIS A 50 -12.05 2.53 6.85
C HIS A 50 -13.50 2.28 6.40
N GLU A 51 -13.97 3.13 5.51
CA GLU A 51 -15.26 3.01 4.84
C GLU A 51 -15.12 3.16 3.32
N GLY A 52 -15.99 2.44 2.59
CA GLY A 52 -16.10 2.54 1.14
C GLY A 52 -15.16 1.64 0.37
N LYS A 53 -15.08 1.84 -0.94
CA LYS A 53 -14.27 1.05 -1.85
C LYS A 53 -12.96 1.74 -2.19
N ILE A 54 -11.90 0.94 -2.29
CA ILE A 54 -10.55 1.36 -2.65
C ILE A 54 -10.34 1.09 -4.15
N GLY A 55 -10.08 2.14 -4.91
CA GLY A 55 -9.76 2.03 -6.34
C GLY A 55 -8.25 1.96 -6.61
N PHE A 56 -7.44 2.50 -5.70
CA PHE A 56 -5.99 2.40 -5.72
C PHE A 56 -5.48 2.17 -4.29
N TYR A 57 -4.67 1.14 -4.11
CA TYR A 57 -4.03 0.81 -2.85
C TYR A 57 -2.51 0.77 -3.03
N PHE A 58 -1.80 1.48 -2.20
CA PHE A 58 -0.34 1.43 -2.14
C PHE A 58 0.09 0.90 -0.78
N TYR A 59 0.79 -0.21 -0.77
CA TYR A 59 1.40 -0.78 0.42
C TYR A 59 2.90 -0.50 0.42
N ASP A 60 3.33 0.24 1.43
CA ASP A 60 4.71 0.62 1.70
C ASP A 60 4.92 0.58 3.22
N GLY A 61 4.59 -0.56 3.82
CA GLY A 61 4.67 -0.81 5.25
C GLY A 61 5.84 -1.72 5.62
N ASP A 62 5.69 -2.48 6.71
CA ASP A 62 6.68 -3.49 7.11
C ASP A 62 6.81 -4.58 6.04
N HIS A 63 8.05 -4.88 5.64
CA HIS A 63 8.38 -5.80 4.55
C HIS A 63 8.66 -7.23 5.00
N SER A 64 8.36 -7.59 6.26
CA SER A 64 8.29 -9.01 6.65
C SER A 64 7.16 -9.71 5.89
N TYR A 65 7.34 -11.00 5.64
CA TYR A 65 6.32 -11.79 4.92
C TYR A 65 4.95 -11.66 5.57
N GLU A 66 4.89 -11.79 6.90
CA GLU A 66 3.66 -11.76 7.69
C GLU A 66 2.92 -10.42 7.58
N ASN A 67 3.62 -9.31 7.77
CA ASN A 67 3.01 -7.98 7.69
C ASN A 67 2.62 -7.61 6.25
N GLN A 68 3.45 -7.98 5.29
CA GLN A 68 3.18 -7.73 3.87
C GLN A 68 1.90 -8.43 3.39
N ILE A 69 1.76 -9.73 3.69
CA ILE A 69 0.58 -10.49 3.26
C ILE A 69 -0.67 -10.07 4.04
N GLU A 70 -0.53 -9.77 5.34
CA GLU A 70 -1.64 -9.30 6.17
C GLU A 70 -2.13 -7.92 5.71
N GLY A 71 -1.23 -6.99 5.42
CA GLY A 71 -1.58 -5.66 4.91
C GLY A 71 -2.39 -5.70 3.61
N LEU A 72 -2.13 -6.68 2.75
CA LEU A 72 -2.92 -6.93 1.55
C LEU A 72 -4.28 -7.56 1.89
N ARG A 73 -4.32 -8.58 2.76
CA ARG A 73 -5.54 -9.30 3.14
C ARG A 73 -6.57 -8.44 3.85
N VAL A 74 -6.14 -7.61 4.80
CA VAL A 74 -7.07 -6.73 5.53
C VAL A 74 -7.71 -5.66 4.65
N ALA A 75 -6.99 -5.21 3.62
CA ALA A 75 -7.48 -4.23 2.65
C ALA A 75 -8.37 -4.85 1.57
N GLU A 76 -8.18 -6.13 1.25
CA GLU A 76 -8.79 -6.79 0.09
C GLU A 76 -10.31 -6.69 0.04
N LYS A 77 -11.00 -6.83 1.17
CA LYS A 77 -12.46 -6.73 1.28
C LYS A 77 -13.03 -5.38 0.82
N PHE A 78 -12.17 -4.37 0.81
CA PHE A 78 -12.51 -3.03 0.37
C PHE A 78 -12.14 -2.73 -1.09
N PHE A 79 -11.36 -3.59 -1.74
CA PHE A 79 -10.99 -3.35 -3.13
C PHE A 79 -12.22 -3.27 -4.03
N ALA A 80 -12.29 -2.22 -4.83
CA ALA A 80 -13.27 -2.11 -5.90
C ALA A 80 -12.98 -3.16 -6.99
N GLN A 81 -13.98 -3.46 -7.79
CA GLN A 81 -13.72 -4.08 -9.09
C GLN A 81 -12.80 -3.14 -9.88
N ASP A 82 -11.83 -3.67 -10.57
CA ASP A 82 -10.79 -2.90 -11.27
C ASP A 82 -9.81 -2.12 -10.37
N ALA A 83 -9.80 -2.35 -9.06
CA ALA A 83 -8.80 -1.75 -8.17
C ALA A 83 -7.37 -2.08 -8.62
N ILE A 84 -6.51 -1.08 -8.55
CA ILE A 84 -5.07 -1.23 -8.80
C ILE A 84 -4.36 -1.26 -7.44
N ILE A 85 -3.52 -2.26 -7.26
CA ILE A 85 -2.71 -2.44 -6.07
C ILE A 85 -1.25 -2.28 -6.46
N MET A 86 -0.53 -1.45 -5.74
CA MET A 86 0.90 -1.24 -5.87
C MET A 86 1.59 -1.66 -4.58
N VAL A 87 2.66 -2.41 -4.71
CA VAL A 87 3.50 -2.86 -3.61
C VAL A 87 4.93 -2.42 -3.86
N ASP A 88 5.55 -1.79 -2.86
CA ASP A 88 6.94 -1.36 -2.92
C ASP A 88 7.90 -2.43 -2.40
N ASP A 89 9.18 -2.17 -2.54
CA ASP A 89 10.31 -2.95 -2.02
C ASP A 89 10.34 -4.44 -2.45
N THR A 90 9.81 -4.74 -3.63
CA THR A 90 9.69 -6.11 -4.14
C THR A 90 11.00 -6.74 -4.65
N ASN A 91 12.14 -6.07 -4.52
CA ASN A 91 13.46 -6.71 -4.57
C ASN A 91 13.72 -7.60 -3.34
N TRP A 92 13.07 -7.34 -2.22
CA TRP A 92 13.20 -8.14 -1.01
C TRP A 92 12.35 -9.38 -1.12
N GLU A 93 12.96 -10.53 -0.81
CA GLU A 93 12.34 -11.83 -1.02
C GLU A 93 11.01 -11.98 -0.30
N ASP A 94 10.94 -11.55 0.98
CA ASP A 94 9.72 -11.67 1.78
C ASP A 94 8.59 -10.80 1.24
N ALA A 95 8.86 -9.54 0.88
CA ALA A 95 7.86 -8.65 0.30
C ALA A 95 7.34 -9.19 -1.04
N ARG A 96 8.26 -9.66 -1.89
CA ARG A 96 7.90 -10.26 -3.19
C ARG A 96 7.08 -11.52 -3.03
N ARG A 97 7.56 -12.47 -2.20
CA ARG A 97 6.90 -13.76 -1.96
C ARG A 97 5.50 -13.55 -1.40
N ALA A 98 5.36 -12.73 -0.35
CA ALA A 98 4.07 -12.42 0.25
C ALA A 98 3.08 -11.83 -0.76
N THR A 99 3.55 -10.96 -1.65
CA THR A 99 2.72 -10.37 -2.70
C THR A 99 2.24 -11.40 -3.71
N LEU A 100 3.13 -12.28 -4.18
CA LEU A 100 2.79 -13.32 -5.14
C LEU A 100 1.89 -14.40 -4.53
N ASP A 101 2.14 -14.78 -3.28
CA ASP A 101 1.31 -15.72 -2.53
C ASP A 101 -0.10 -15.13 -2.31
N PHE A 102 -0.21 -13.86 -1.93
CA PHE A 102 -1.50 -13.17 -1.86
C PHE A 102 -2.28 -13.27 -3.18
N ILE A 103 -1.64 -12.96 -4.31
CA ILE A 103 -2.26 -13.02 -5.65
C ILE A 103 -2.74 -14.43 -5.97
N SER A 104 -1.96 -15.45 -5.61
CA SER A 104 -2.27 -16.84 -5.94
C SER A 104 -3.30 -17.50 -5.02
N GLU A 105 -3.37 -17.06 -3.75
CA GLU A 105 -4.24 -17.65 -2.71
C GLU A 105 -5.59 -16.95 -2.59
N SER A 106 -5.71 -15.73 -3.09
CA SER A 106 -6.96 -14.97 -3.03
C SER A 106 -8.10 -15.66 -3.77
N SER A 107 -9.30 -15.51 -3.25
CA SER A 107 -10.54 -15.92 -3.95
C SER A 107 -10.94 -14.97 -5.07
N ASN A 108 -10.31 -13.81 -5.16
CA ASN A 108 -10.48 -12.86 -6.26
C ASN A 108 -9.40 -13.07 -7.32
N ASP A 109 -9.75 -12.78 -8.57
CA ASP A 109 -8.79 -12.86 -9.66
C ASP A 109 -7.98 -11.55 -9.78
N TYR A 110 -6.66 -11.70 -9.88
CA TYR A 110 -5.73 -10.61 -10.08
C TYR A 110 -4.86 -10.80 -11.32
N LYS A 111 -4.54 -9.70 -11.97
CA LYS A 111 -3.59 -9.67 -13.10
C LYS A 111 -2.43 -8.75 -12.77
N ILE A 112 -1.21 -9.28 -12.81
CA ILE A 112 0.00 -8.45 -12.72
C ILE A 112 0.09 -7.58 -13.97
N ILE A 113 0.19 -6.26 -13.75
CA ILE A 113 0.32 -5.23 -14.79
C ILE A 113 1.80 -4.89 -14.99
N LEU A 114 2.54 -4.78 -13.90
CA LEU A 114 3.96 -4.47 -13.89
C LEU A 114 4.64 -5.26 -12.78
N ASP A 115 5.74 -5.89 -13.11
CA ASP A 115 6.68 -6.52 -12.17
C ASP A 115 8.07 -6.00 -12.54
N CYS A 116 8.57 -5.05 -11.77
CA CYS A 116 9.81 -4.34 -12.08
C CYS A 116 10.78 -4.40 -10.90
N GLY A 117 11.67 -5.38 -10.93
CA GLY A 117 12.84 -5.39 -10.06
C GLY A 117 13.87 -4.35 -10.50
N THR A 118 14.70 -3.93 -9.57
CA THR A 118 15.83 -3.04 -9.86
C THR A 118 17.16 -3.76 -9.63
N ALA A 119 18.21 -3.30 -10.32
CA ALA A 119 19.53 -3.96 -10.31
C ALA A 119 20.19 -3.92 -8.91
N TRP A 120 19.81 -2.95 -8.09
CA TRP A 120 20.23 -2.81 -6.68
C TRP A 120 19.20 -1.99 -5.92
N ASN A 121 19.21 -2.09 -4.60
CA ASN A 121 18.37 -1.29 -3.73
C ASN A 121 18.79 0.19 -3.76
N GLY A 122 17.81 1.09 -3.74
CA GLY A 122 18.05 2.53 -3.91
C GLY A 122 18.29 2.95 -5.38
N HIS A 123 17.87 2.13 -6.34
CA HIS A 123 18.00 2.45 -7.76
C HIS A 123 17.17 3.71 -8.14
N PRO A 124 17.67 4.61 -9.02
CA PRO A 124 16.97 5.86 -9.32
C PRO A 124 15.66 5.72 -10.09
N THR A 125 15.28 4.52 -10.55
CA THR A 125 13.98 4.26 -11.18
C THR A 125 12.92 3.90 -10.16
N PHE A 126 12.86 2.63 -9.74
CA PHE A 126 11.86 2.10 -8.84
C PHE A 126 12.47 1.66 -7.50
N TRP A 127 13.42 2.39 -7.00
CA TRP A 127 14.07 2.22 -5.69
C TRP A 127 14.48 0.76 -5.41
N ASN A 128 13.65 0.00 -4.73
CA ASN A 128 13.88 -1.40 -4.39
C ASN A 128 12.92 -2.37 -5.14
N GLY A 129 12.44 -1.96 -6.31
CA GLY A 129 11.49 -2.74 -7.11
C GLY A 129 10.04 -2.50 -6.72
N ILE A 130 9.14 -2.69 -7.68
CA ILE A 130 7.69 -2.59 -7.47
C ILE A 130 6.94 -3.70 -8.21
N ILE A 131 5.79 -4.09 -7.64
CA ILE A 131 4.78 -4.88 -8.35
C ILE A 131 3.47 -4.09 -8.37
N LEU A 132 2.88 -3.95 -9.56
CA LEU A 132 1.52 -3.48 -9.74
C LEU A 132 0.65 -4.62 -10.23
N PHE A 133 -0.49 -4.81 -9.61
CA PHE A 133 -1.49 -5.76 -10.06
C PHE A 133 -2.89 -5.17 -9.95
N LYS A 134 -3.82 -5.74 -10.71
CA LYS A 134 -5.19 -5.27 -10.85
C LYS A 134 -6.15 -6.37 -10.48
N ARG A 135 -7.19 -6.05 -9.71
CA ARG A 135 -8.33 -6.94 -9.52
C ARG A 135 -9.13 -7.00 -10.82
N VAL A 136 -9.41 -8.20 -11.34
CA VAL A 136 -10.09 -8.39 -12.63
C VAL A 136 -11.44 -9.09 -12.50
N ALA A 137 -11.72 -9.73 -11.39
CA ALA A 137 -13.02 -10.32 -11.07
C ALA A 137 -13.25 -10.37 -9.55
#